data_afeca2d73bd3f6937e2a681787c841e7
#
_entry.id   afeca2d73bd3f6937e2a681787c841e7
#
_cell.length_a   1.000
_cell.length_b   1.000
_cell.length_c   1.000
_cell.angle_alpha   90.00
_cell.angle_beta   90.00
_cell.angle_gamma   90.00
#
_symmetry.space_group_name_H-M   'P 1'
#
loop_
_entity.id
_entity.type
_entity.pdbx_description
1 polymer ?
#
loop_
_entity_poly.entity_id
_entity_poly.type
_entity_poly.pdbx_seq_one_letter_code
_entity_poly.pdbx_strand_id
1 'polypeptide(L)'
;MSENVVVIGGGPAGIEASRRLRDLGYIPILVEKAPALGGHLARWDRLFPDGIEAGKILDPMLQDLDGIKYFTDTEISSINRLKDTWVVKLSNGLSAQVRAILLTTGFDLFKAEKKEEYGYGIYERVITNADLEDWFKSGAAPQ
;
A
#
# COMPACT_ATOMS: atom_id res chain seq x y z
N MET A 1 -15.27 18.49 16.72
CA MET A 1 -15.36 17.72 15.45
C MET A 1 -14.34 16.59 15.52
N SER A 2 -14.59 15.44 14.90
CA SER A 2 -13.61 14.35 14.89
C SER A 2 -12.37 14.77 14.10
N GLU A 3 -11.17 14.58 14.66
CA GLU A 3 -9.90 14.82 13.99
C GLU A 3 -9.38 13.56 13.25
N ASN A 4 -10.17 12.46 13.33
CA ASN A 4 -9.81 11.20 12.69
C ASN A 4 -9.90 11.32 11.16
N VAL A 5 -8.90 10.77 10.47
CA VAL A 5 -8.86 10.61 9.01
C VAL A 5 -8.50 9.16 8.71
N VAL A 6 -9.34 8.47 7.94
CA VAL A 6 -9.00 7.14 7.43
C VAL A 6 -8.18 7.29 6.16
N VAL A 7 -7.05 6.57 6.10
CA VAL A 7 -6.19 6.43 4.91
C VAL A 7 -6.30 4.98 4.44
N ILE A 8 -6.75 4.78 3.20
CA ILE A 8 -6.99 3.45 2.64
C ILE A 8 -5.88 3.09 1.65
N GLY A 9 -5.07 2.10 2.02
CA GLY A 9 -3.89 1.65 1.30
C GLY A 9 -2.59 1.99 2.01
N GLY A 10 -1.86 0.97 2.44
CA GLY A 10 -0.62 1.06 3.23
C GLY A 10 0.65 1.06 2.39
N GLY A 11 0.57 1.47 1.12
CA GLY A 11 1.73 1.73 0.30
C GLY A 11 2.47 3.01 0.69
N PRO A 12 3.58 3.39 0.00
CA PRO A 12 4.38 4.56 0.35
C PRO A 12 3.56 5.85 0.40
N ALA A 13 2.59 6.01 -0.51
CA ALA A 13 1.70 7.17 -0.51
C ALA A 13 0.83 7.24 0.77
N GLY A 14 0.27 6.10 1.21
CA GLY A 14 -0.57 6.05 2.42
C GLY A 14 0.23 6.25 3.70
N ILE A 15 1.43 5.68 3.77
CA ILE A 15 2.34 5.87 4.90
C ILE A 15 2.72 7.34 5.02
N GLU A 16 3.20 7.96 3.92
CA GLU A 16 3.60 9.39 3.94
C GLU A 16 2.40 10.30 4.24
N ALA A 17 1.23 10.04 3.64
CA ALA A 17 0.02 10.79 3.93
C ALA A 17 -0.36 10.71 5.42
N SER A 18 -0.27 9.53 6.02
CA SER A 18 -0.55 9.34 7.45
C SER A 18 0.43 10.10 8.33
N ARG A 19 1.72 10.10 7.99
CA ARG A 19 2.76 10.88 8.69
C ARG A 19 2.45 12.38 8.62
N ARG A 20 2.13 12.89 7.42
CA ARG A 20 1.77 14.31 7.25
C ARG A 20 0.50 14.70 8.00
N LEU A 21 -0.51 13.84 8.00
CA LEU A 21 -1.74 14.08 8.77
C LEU A 21 -1.43 14.16 10.27
N ARG A 22 -0.62 13.24 10.82
CA ARG A 22 -0.15 13.30 12.20
C ARG A 22 0.55 14.61 12.51
N ASP A 23 1.50 15.01 11.67
CA ASP A 23 2.29 16.23 11.85
C ASP A 23 1.42 17.51 11.80
N LEU A 24 0.29 17.44 11.09
CA LEU A 24 -0.73 18.51 11.04
C LEU A 24 -1.74 18.45 12.22
N GLY A 25 -1.58 17.52 13.15
CA GLY A 25 -2.45 17.37 14.33
C GLY A 25 -3.71 16.58 14.10
N TYR A 26 -3.85 15.89 12.96
CA TYR A 26 -4.92 14.92 12.74
C TYR A 26 -4.58 13.55 13.33
N ILE A 27 -5.60 12.71 13.46
CA ILE A 27 -5.46 11.34 13.95
C ILE A 27 -5.64 10.38 12.77
N PRO A 28 -4.55 9.96 12.10
CA PRO A 28 -4.63 9.05 10.97
C PRO A 28 -4.97 7.63 11.44
N ILE A 29 -5.81 6.95 10.65
CA ILE A 29 -6.13 5.53 10.78
C ILE A 29 -5.81 4.90 9.43
N LEU A 30 -4.65 4.25 9.34
CA LEU A 30 -4.17 3.62 8.11
C LEU A 30 -4.71 2.19 8.01
N VAL A 31 -5.32 1.85 6.88
CA VAL A 31 -5.92 0.52 6.65
C VAL A 31 -5.27 -0.10 5.41
N GLU A 32 -4.73 -1.31 5.57
CA GLU A 32 -4.06 -2.07 4.50
C GLU A 32 -4.65 -3.49 4.43
N LYS A 33 -5.01 -3.91 3.22
CA LYS A 33 -5.55 -5.24 2.96
C LYS A 33 -4.49 -6.36 3.01
N ALA A 34 -3.25 -6.03 2.68
CA ALA A 34 -2.14 -6.97 2.73
C ALA A 34 -1.63 -7.18 4.18
N PRO A 35 -0.91 -8.28 4.46
CA PRO A 35 -0.37 -8.56 5.79
C PRO A 35 0.75 -7.62 6.23
N ALA A 36 1.28 -6.79 5.31
CA ALA A 36 2.34 -5.85 5.61
C ALA A 36 2.13 -4.51 4.87
N LEU A 37 2.66 -3.44 5.47
CA LEU A 37 2.74 -2.12 4.82
C LEU A 37 3.85 -2.09 3.78
N GLY A 38 3.78 -1.10 2.87
CA GLY A 38 4.80 -0.83 1.86
C GLY A 38 4.33 -1.05 0.42
N GLY A 39 3.24 -1.79 0.21
CA GLY A 39 2.66 -2.02 -1.12
C GLY A 39 3.68 -2.61 -2.11
N HIS A 40 3.69 -2.12 -3.35
CA HIS A 40 4.65 -2.57 -4.36
C HIS A 40 6.11 -2.29 -3.99
N LEU A 41 6.38 -1.19 -3.27
CA LEU A 41 7.72 -0.82 -2.84
C LEU A 41 8.35 -1.90 -1.93
N ALA A 42 7.53 -2.59 -1.13
CA ALA A 42 7.99 -3.70 -0.30
C ALA A 42 8.43 -4.93 -1.11
N ARG A 43 7.96 -5.06 -2.36
CA ARG A 43 8.28 -6.19 -3.25
C ARG A 43 9.48 -5.92 -4.15
N TRP A 44 9.72 -4.66 -4.52
CA TRP A 44 10.79 -4.28 -5.45
C TRP A 44 12.17 -4.28 -4.79
N ASP A 45 13.19 -4.55 -5.60
CA ASP A 45 14.60 -4.50 -5.19
C ASP A 45 15.15 -3.08 -5.40
N ARG A 46 14.98 -2.53 -6.60
CA ARG A 46 15.52 -1.22 -6.97
C ARG A 46 14.50 -0.33 -7.65
N LEU A 47 14.73 0.98 -7.51
CA LEU A 47 13.86 1.99 -8.09
C LEU A 47 14.52 2.66 -9.30
N PHE A 48 13.76 2.79 -10.37
CA PHE A 48 14.13 3.58 -11.53
C PHE A 48 13.98 5.09 -11.23
N PRO A 49 14.85 5.99 -11.79
CA PRO A 49 15.96 5.69 -12.70
C PRO A 49 17.29 5.42 -12.01
N ASP A 50 17.44 5.73 -10.75
CA ASP A 50 18.73 5.86 -10.06
C ASP A 50 19.26 4.54 -9.48
N GLY A 51 18.48 3.46 -9.58
CA GLY A 51 18.84 2.15 -9.04
C GLY A 51 18.95 2.12 -7.51
N ILE A 52 18.28 3.04 -6.81
CA ILE A 52 18.27 3.06 -5.35
C ILE A 52 17.54 1.82 -4.84
N GLU A 53 18.09 1.15 -3.85
CA GLU A 53 17.45 0.03 -3.18
C GLU A 53 16.11 0.47 -2.57
N ALA A 54 15.02 -0.24 -2.89
CA ALA A 54 13.68 0.11 -2.43
C ALA A 54 13.58 0.14 -0.89
N GLY A 55 14.30 -0.75 -0.20
CA GLY A 55 14.39 -0.77 1.26
C GLY A 55 14.94 0.53 1.85
N LYS A 56 15.92 1.16 1.22
CA LYS A 56 16.48 2.43 1.72
C LYS A 56 15.45 3.57 1.79
N ILE A 57 14.38 3.46 1.00
CA ILE A 57 13.27 4.42 1.02
C ILE A 57 12.17 3.94 1.97
N LEU A 58 11.82 2.65 1.93
CA LEU A 58 10.71 2.12 2.70
C LEU A 58 11.02 2.01 4.19
N ASP A 59 12.21 1.52 4.55
CA ASP A 59 12.54 1.24 5.95
C ASP A 59 12.44 2.47 6.87
N PRO A 60 12.97 3.67 6.50
CA PRO A 60 12.77 4.88 7.29
C PRO A 60 11.28 5.28 7.43
N MET A 61 10.47 5.02 6.39
CA MET A 61 9.04 5.31 6.45
C MET A 61 8.32 4.39 7.44
N LEU A 62 8.68 3.11 7.48
CA LEU A 62 8.12 2.13 8.42
C LEU A 62 8.59 2.36 9.87
N GLN A 63 9.77 2.92 10.06
CA GLN A 63 10.29 3.26 11.39
C GLN A 63 9.61 4.49 12.00
N ASP A 64 9.04 5.37 11.19
CA ASP A 64 8.37 6.60 11.66
C ASP A 64 6.84 6.48 11.60
N LEU A 65 6.31 5.48 12.29
CA LEU A 65 4.87 5.24 12.42
C LEU A 65 4.32 5.59 13.81
N ASP A 66 5.12 6.19 14.68
CA ASP A 66 4.70 6.62 16.02
C ASP A 66 3.49 7.57 15.93
N GLY A 67 2.47 7.30 16.75
CA GLY A 67 1.22 8.07 16.75
C GLY A 67 0.28 7.78 15.58
N ILE A 68 0.63 6.84 14.68
CA ILE A 68 -0.22 6.39 13.59
C ILE A 68 -0.82 5.03 13.94
N LYS A 69 -2.15 4.99 14.05
CA LYS A 69 -2.87 3.72 14.19
C LYS A 69 -3.00 3.07 12.83
N TYR A 70 -2.52 1.84 12.67
CA TYR A 70 -2.67 1.10 11.42
C TYR A 70 -3.19 -0.33 11.64
N PHE A 71 -3.84 -0.85 10.61
CA PHE A 71 -4.38 -2.19 10.54
C PHE A 71 -3.96 -2.84 9.23
N THR A 72 -3.28 -3.95 9.31
CA THR A 72 -2.98 -4.86 8.19
C THR A 72 -4.01 -5.99 8.16
N ASP A 73 -4.02 -6.80 7.09
CA ASP A 73 -5.03 -7.85 6.86
C ASP A 73 -6.47 -7.33 7.03
N THR A 74 -6.69 -6.05 6.71
CA THR A 74 -7.93 -5.37 7.03
C THR A 74 -8.43 -4.58 5.82
N GLU A 75 -9.70 -4.76 5.49
CA GLU A 75 -10.39 -4.06 4.42
C GLU A 75 -11.49 -3.16 4.97
N ILE A 76 -11.97 -2.24 4.12
CA ILE A 76 -13.17 -1.44 4.42
C ILE A 76 -14.40 -2.28 4.09
N SER A 77 -15.24 -2.54 5.09
CA SER A 77 -16.50 -3.27 4.93
C SER A 77 -17.65 -2.36 4.49
N SER A 78 -17.72 -1.15 5.03
CA SER A 78 -18.71 -0.17 4.62
C SER A 78 -18.30 1.26 4.96
N ILE A 79 -18.85 2.20 4.18
CA ILE A 79 -18.69 3.64 4.38
C ILE A 79 -20.10 4.25 4.35
N ASN A 80 -20.49 4.92 5.42
CA ASN A 80 -21.77 5.59 5.53
C ASN A 80 -21.58 7.05 5.91
N ARG A 81 -22.26 7.96 5.23
CA ARG A 81 -22.23 9.38 5.55
C ARG A 81 -23.11 9.67 6.77
N LEU A 82 -22.59 10.45 7.70
CA LEU A 82 -23.30 10.91 8.89
C LEU A 82 -23.13 12.43 9.03
N LYS A 83 -24.06 13.20 8.47
CA LYS A 83 -23.99 14.67 8.38
C LYS A 83 -22.66 15.12 7.74
N ASP A 84 -21.78 15.75 8.51
CA ASP A 84 -20.50 16.31 8.07
C ASP A 84 -19.30 15.34 8.29
N THR A 85 -19.60 14.10 8.67
CA THR A 85 -18.60 13.06 8.94
C THR A 85 -18.98 11.77 8.23
N TRP A 86 -18.08 10.77 8.34
CA TRP A 86 -18.28 9.45 7.81
C TRP A 86 -18.13 8.41 8.90
N VAL A 87 -18.91 7.35 8.84
CA VAL A 87 -18.72 6.15 9.66
C VAL A 87 -18.14 5.07 8.76
N VAL A 88 -16.90 4.68 9.03
CA VAL A 88 -16.16 3.65 8.30
C VAL A 88 -16.13 2.39 9.16
N LYS A 89 -16.56 1.26 8.61
CA LYS A 89 -16.48 -0.05 9.24
C LYS A 89 -15.38 -0.87 8.57
N LEU A 90 -14.58 -1.54 9.39
CA LEU A 90 -13.47 -2.40 8.98
C LEU A 90 -13.89 -3.87 9.01
N SER A 91 -13.23 -4.72 8.23
CA SER A 91 -13.48 -6.17 8.18
C SER A 91 -13.20 -6.89 9.50
N ASN A 92 -12.33 -6.32 10.33
CA ASN A 92 -12.03 -6.82 11.68
C ASN A 92 -13.08 -6.47 12.74
N GLY A 93 -14.23 -5.89 12.33
CA GLY A 93 -15.34 -5.52 13.21
C GLY A 93 -15.22 -4.12 13.86
N LEU A 94 -14.10 -3.43 13.71
CA LEU A 94 -13.95 -2.09 14.24
C LEU A 94 -14.71 -1.07 13.38
N SER A 95 -15.05 0.05 14.00
CA SER A 95 -15.74 1.17 13.36
C SER A 95 -15.15 2.49 13.84
N ALA A 96 -14.99 3.44 12.94
CA ALA A 96 -14.48 4.77 13.24
C ALA A 96 -15.34 5.85 12.62
N GLN A 97 -15.64 6.89 13.39
CA GLN A 97 -16.20 8.13 12.86
C GLN A 97 -15.04 9.05 12.46
N VAL A 98 -15.05 9.47 11.19
CA VAL A 98 -13.95 10.23 10.58
C VAL A 98 -14.48 11.46 9.85
N ARG A 99 -13.67 12.52 9.79
CA ARG A 99 -13.99 13.72 9.03
C ARG A 99 -13.70 13.59 7.53
N ALA A 100 -12.71 12.77 7.19
CA ALA A 100 -12.30 12.57 5.80
C ALA A 100 -11.79 11.13 5.58
N ILE A 101 -11.81 10.74 4.32
CA ILE A 101 -11.27 9.47 3.84
C ILE A 101 -10.30 9.80 2.72
N LEU A 102 -9.06 9.33 2.82
CA LEU A 102 -8.03 9.49 1.82
C LEU A 102 -7.77 8.14 1.13
N LEU A 103 -7.85 8.14 -0.19
CA LEU A 103 -7.61 6.94 -1.00
C LEU A 103 -6.17 6.93 -1.52
N THR A 104 -5.41 5.92 -1.15
CA THR A 104 -4.02 5.68 -1.54
C THR A 104 -3.81 4.23 -1.95
N THR A 105 -4.82 3.65 -2.62
CA THR A 105 -4.91 2.23 -2.94
C THR A 105 -3.91 1.75 -4.00
N GLY A 106 -3.18 2.67 -4.62
CA GLY A 106 -2.17 2.34 -5.63
C GLY A 106 -2.79 1.83 -6.93
N PHE A 107 -2.13 0.85 -7.53
CA PHE A 107 -2.53 0.24 -8.79
C PHE A 107 -2.28 -1.26 -8.75
N ASP A 108 -2.97 -2.00 -9.62
CA ASP A 108 -2.67 -3.40 -9.89
C ASP A 108 -1.75 -3.52 -11.10
N LEU A 109 -0.80 -4.46 -11.03
CA LEU A 109 0.06 -4.77 -12.17
C LEU A 109 -0.78 -5.33 -13.32
N PHE A 110 -0.42 -4.93 -14.54
CA PHE A 110 -1.06 -5.47 -15.72
C PHE A 110 -0.85 -7.00 -15.79
N LYS A 111 -1.91 -7.73 -16.04
CA LYS A 111 -1.85 -9.20 -16.22
C LYS A 111 -1.28 -9.50 -17.60
N ALA A 112 0.00 -9.85 -17.65
CA ALA A 112 0.75 -10.04 -18.90
C ALA A 112 0.19 -11.18 -19.76
N GLU A 113 -0.49 -12.17 -19.15
CA GLU A 113 -1.15 -13.27 -19.84
C GLU A 113 -2.24 -12.81 -20.80
N LYS A 114 -2.79 -11.61 -20.61
CA LYS A 114 -3.78 -11.00 -21.52
C LYS A 114 -3.18 -10.54 -22.85
N LYS A 115 -1.86 -10.59 -22.98
CA LYS A 115 -1.09 -10.23 -24.16
C LYS A 115 -0.33 -11.45 -24.69
N GLU A 116 -1.11 -12.40 -25.22
CA GLU A 116 -0.61 -13.69 -25.71
C GLU A 116 0.49 -13.55 -26.75
N GLU A 117 0.45 -12.48 -27.56
CA GLU A 117 1.45 -12.17 -28.58
C GLU A 117 2.88 -12.04 -28.05
N TYR A 118 3.05 -11.74 -26.76
CA TYR A 118 4.39 -11.66 -26.11
C TYR A 118 4.84 -12.99 -25.52
N GLY A 119 3.94 -13.98 -25.42
CA GLY A 119 4.27 -15.34 -24.98
C GLY A 119 4.58 -15.48 -23.49
N TYR A 120 4.15 -14.50 -22.65
CA TYR A 120 4.26 -14.61 -21.20
C TYR A 120 3.42 -15.80 -20.69
N GLY A 121 4.01 -16.64 -19.83
CA GLY A 121 3.40 -17.87 -19.37
C GLY A 121 3.40 -19.04 -20.38
N ILE A 122 3.90 -18.79 -21.62
CA ILE A 122 4.09 -19.79 -22.67
C ILE A 122 5.58 -20.14 -22.81
N TYR A 123 6.43 -19.12 -22.84
CA TYR A 123 7.88 -19.28 -22.97
C TYR A 123 8.55 -18.97 -21.64
N GLU A 124 9.37 -19.87 -21.14
CA GLU A 124 10.05 -19.76 -19.82
C GLU A 124 10.95 -18.53 -19.67
N ARG A 125 11.45 -17.98 -20.79
CA ARG A 125 12.34 -16.81 -20.79
C ARG A 125 11.62 -15.49 -21.03
N VAL A 126 10.31 -15.49 -21.10
CA VAL A 126 9.50 -14.26 -21.19
C VAL A 126 8.98 -13.90 -19.81
N ILE A 127 9.48 -12.82 -19.28
CA ILE A 127 9.20 -12.36 -17.92
C ILE A 127 8.71 -10.91 -17.92
N THR A 128 8.02 -10.51 -16.88
CA THR A 128 7.69 -9.11 -16.61
C THR A 128 8.79 -8.42 -15.81
N ASN A 129 8.79 -7.09 -15.78
CA ASN A 129 9.67 -6.35 -14.88
C ASN A 129 9.39 -6.66 -13.40
N ALA A 130 8.15 -7.00 -13.05
CA ALA A 130 7.80 -7.39 -11.69
C ALA A 130 8.46 -8.73 -11.31
N ASP A 131 8.46 -9.72 -12.22
CA ASP A 131 9.17 -10.98 -12.01
C ASP A 131 10.68 -10.74 -11.83
N LEU A 132 11.25 -9.84 -12.62
CA LEU A 132 12.67 -9.50 -12.52
C LEU A 132 13.00 -8.86 -11.15
N GLU A 133 12.16 -7.97 -10.66
CA GLU A 133 12.34 -7.34 -9.34
C GLU A 133 12.21 -8.38 -8.20
N ASP A 134 11.22 -9.27 -8.29
CA ASP A 134 11.05 -10.37 -7.33
C ASP A 134 12.29 -11.29 -7.33
N TRP A 135 12.93 -11.53 -8.48
CA TRP A 135 14.15 -12.32 -8.59
C TRP A 135 15.36 -11.65 -7.95
N PHE A 136 15.57 -10.37 -8.24
CA PHE A 136 16.65 -9.61 -7.61
C PHE A 136 16.51 -9.61 -6.09
N LYS A 137 15.30 -9.44 -5.60
CA LYS A 137 15.03 -9.39 -4.17
C LYS A 137 15.18 -10.74 -3.47
N SER A 138 14.74 -11.83 -4.11
CA SER A 138 14.82 -13.18 -3.54
C SER A 138 16.18 -13.84 -3.72
N GLY A 139 17.02 -13.33 -4.63
CA GLY A 139 18.26 -13.99 -5.04
C GLY A 139 18.05 -15.29 -5.82
N ALA A 140 16.80 -15.60 -6.18
CA ALA A 140 16.44 -16.79 -6.95
C ALA A 140 16.33 -16.42 -8.43
N ALA A 141 17.37 -16.79 -9.22
CA ALA A 141 17.20 -16.75 -10.67
C ALA A 141 16.18 -17.80 -11.12
N PRO A 142 15.39 -17.54 -12.17
CA PRO A 142 14.54 -18.58 -12.74
C PRO A 142 15.42 -19.72 -13.26
N GLN A 143 14.94 -20.93 -13.03
CA GLN A 143 15.56 -22.13 -13.60
C GLN A 143 15.28 -22.22 -15.09
#